data_e55a00ce82805f8fa6cf89a23135da75
#
_entry.id   e55a00ce82805f8fa6cf89a23135da75
#
_cell.length_a   1.000
_cell.length_b   1.000
_cell.length_c   1.000
_cell.angle_alpha   90.00
_cell.angle_beta   90.00
_cell.angle_gamma   90.00
#
_symmetry.space_group_name_H-M   'P 1'
#
loop_
_entity.id
_entity.type
_entity.pdbx_description
1 polymer ?
#
loop_
_entity_poly.entity_id
_entity_poly.type
_entity_poly.pdbx_seq_one_letter_code
_entity_poly.pdbx_strand_id
1 'polypeptide(L)'
;KSFVQGLEKIVKKEIKDTFTIINVKKNKSDISIFNNMSFVYSESFNFGTDIIMKDVSKVCSLNFEIIKEIFSELNFSNINKDGREEYLDKKYFKDKVFRKIRLGHINDIITARVNELVNLIYNNNINLKNLENEIKQIYISFKDVNILKNLRKNFQKSFSDKKNIIFEEMTQDEHLNACLMSAELIGKGWEKEAIPTIQTKKSIISRIFSIF
;
A
#
# COMPACT_ATOMS: atom_id res chain seq x y z
N LYS A 1 5.66 -9.29 16.22
CA LYS A 1 6.12 -10.65 15.83
C LYS A 1 4.98 -11.50 15.26
N SER A 2 3.84 -11.69 15.96
CA SER A 2 2.70 -12.50 15.49
C SER A 2 2.17 -12.07 14.11
N PHE A 3 2.12 -10.78 13.80
CA PHE A 3 1.73 -10.31 12.47
C PHE A 3 2.70 -10.79 11.38
N VAL A 4 4.00 -10.70 11.61
CA VAL A 4 5.01 -11.17 10.65
C VAL A 4 4.87 -12.67 10.40
N GLN A 5 4.66 -13.45 11.45
CA GLN A 5 4.42 -14.90 11.30
C GLN A 5 3.10 -15.23 10.59
N GLY A 6 2.04 -14.44 10.83
CA GLY A 6 0.82 -14.54 10.05
C GLY A 6 1.07 -14.26 8.57
N LEU A 7 1.87 -13.24 8.28
CA LEU A 7 2.26 -12.87 6.92
C LEU A 7 3.12 -13.97 6.26
N GLU A 8 4.13 -14.52 6.97
CA GLU A 8 4.97 -15.63 6.48
C GLU A 8 4.16 -16.84 6.03
N LYS A 9 3.11 -17.19 6.78
CA LYS A 9 2.20 -18.29 6.41
C LYS A 9 1.44 -18.01 5.11
N ILE A 10 1.06 -16.76 4.87
CA ILE A 10 0.35 -16.35 3.66
C ILE A 10 1.28 -16.33 2.45
N VAL A 11 2.43 -15.66 2.59
CA VAL A 11 3.41 -15.55 1.49
C VAL A 11 4.24 -16.82 1.31
N LYS A 12 4.10 -17.81 2.21
CA LYS A 12 4.83 -19.09 2.21
C LYS A 12 6.36 -18.92 2.13
N LYS A 13 6.87 -17.88 2.77
CA LYS A 13 8.27 -17.51 2.76
C LYS A 13 8.65 -16.94 4.12
N GLU A 14 9.82 -17.31 4.61
CA GLU A 14 10.38 -16.72 5.83
C GLU A 14 10.80 -15.27 5.58
N ILE A 15 10.43 -14.37 6.48
CA ILE A 15 10.70 -12.94 6.39
C ILE A 15 11.69 -12.58 7.51
N LYS A 16 12.97 -12.51 7.17
CA LYS A 16 14.04 -12.18 8.12
C LYS A 16 14.49 -10.72 8.05
N ASP A 17 14.31 -10.12 6.88
CA ASP A 17 14.82 -8.79 6.58
C ASP A 17 13.84 -7.68 7.00
N THR A 18 14.32 -6.46 6.95
CA THR A 18 13.46 -5.27 7.07
C THR A 18 12.56 -5.17 5.85
N PHE A 19 11.26 -5.05 6.09
CA PHE A 19 10.28 -4.90 5.04
C PHE A 19 9.26 -3.81 5.34
N THR A 20 8.59 -3.38 4.30
CA THR A 20 7.57 -2.33 4.35
C THR A 20 6.25 -2.84 3.79
N ILE A 21 5.15 -2.49 4.44
CA ILE A 21 3.80 -2.68 3.91
C ILE A 21 3.22 -1.32 3.56
N ILE A 22 2.75 -1.16 2.33
CA ILE A 22 2.07 0.04 1.84
C ILE A 22 0.64 -0.33 1.47
N ASN A 23 -0.33 0.29 2.12
CA ASN A 23 -1.74 0.14 1.80
C ASN A 23 -2.25 1.40 1.11
N VAL A 24 -2.60 1.29 -0.16
CA VAL A 24 -3.17 2.41 -0.93
C VAL A 24 -4.68 2.24 -1.02
N LYS A 25 -5.39 3.15 -0.37
CA LYS A 25 -6.85 3.21 -0.37
C LYS A 25 -7.31 4.35 -1.26
N LYS A 26 -8.61 4.53 -1.36
CA LYS A 26 -9.23 5.58 -2.15
C LYS A 26 -8.75 6.99 -1.75
N ASN A 27 -8.90 7.35 -0.46
CA ASN A 27 -8.62 8.69 0.06
C ASN A 27 -7.47 8.73 1.05
N LYS A 28 -6.81 7.60 1.31
CA LYS A 28 -5.79 7.45 2.33
C LYS A 28 -4.77 6.43 1.89
N SER A 29 -3.53 6.64 2.29
CA SER A 29 -2.47 5.64 2.15
C SER A 29 -1.79 5.46 3.50
N ASP A 30 -1.43 4.23 3.82
CA ASP A 30 -0.74 3.90 5.07
C ASP A 30 0.57 3.18 4.73
N ILE A 31 1.64 3.50 5.45
CA ILE A 31 2.91 2.79 5.40
C ILE A 31 3.21 2.21 6.78
N SER A 32 3.72 1.00 6.82
CA SER A 32 4.16 0.33 8.04
C SER A 32 5.49 -0.39 7.80
N ILE A 33 6.43 -0.26 8.71
CA ILE A 33 7.75 -0.84 8.62
C ILE A 33 7.95 -1.85 9.74
N PHE A 34 8.52 -2.97 9.35
CA PHE A 34 8.91 -4.05 10.24
C PHE A 34 10.40 -4.32 10.09
N ASN A 35 11.09 -4.49 11.20
CA ASN A 35 12.49 -4.88 11.26
C ASN A 35 12.65 -6.01 12.29
N ASN A 36 13.35 -7.08 11.92
CA ASN A 36 13.58 -8.25 12.77
C ASN A 36 12.28 -8.75 13.43
N MET A 37 11.23 -8.93 12.62
CA MET A 37 9.89 -9.36 13.05
C MET A 37 9.17 -8.38 13.99
N SER A 38 9.71 -7.22 14.26
CA SER A 38 9.12 -6.20 15.13
C SER A 38 8.55 -5.04 14.32
N PHE A 39 7.41 -4.53 14.75
CA PHE A 39 6.85 -3.30 14.22
C PHE A 39 7.72 -2.11 14.68
N VAL A 40 8.17 -1.30 13.73
CA VAL A 40 9.06 -0.16 13.99
C VAL A 40 8.36 1.18 13.83
N TYR A 41 7.59 1.32 12.75
CA TYR A 41 7.03 2.61 12.38
C TYR A 41 5.75 2.45 11.55
N SER A 42 4.84 3.41 11.68
CA SER A 42 3.69 3.55 10.78
C SER A 42 3.30 5.00 10.62
N GLU A 43 2.88 5.35 9.42
CA GLU A 43 2.38 6.67 9.08
C GLU A 43 1.18 6.57 8.14
N SER A 44 0.30 7.55 8.24
CA SER A 44 -0.89 7.65 7.41
C SER A 44 -0.91 8.97 6.67
N PHE A 45 -1.24 8.91 5.39
CA PHE A 45 -1.34 10.05 4.49
C PHE A 45 -2.77 10.23 4.03
N ASN A 46 -3.30 11.45 4.06
CA ASN A 46 -4.67 11.79 3.65
C ASN A 46 -4.79 11.94 2.13
N PHE A 47 -4.17 11.05 1.38
CA PHE A 47 -4.29 10.93 -0.07
C PHE A 47 -4.23 9.46 -0.50
N GLY A 48 -4.85 9.15 -1.62
CA GLY A 48 -4.91 7.81 -2.20
C GLY A 48 -5.21 7.90 -3.69
N THR A 49 -5.83 6.88 -4.24
CA THR A 49 -6.08 6.78 -5.68
C THR A 49 -7.01 7.82 -6.25
N ASP A 50 -7.91 8.38 -5.45
CA ASP A 50 -8.82 9.44 -5.90
C ASP A 50 -8.09 10.69 -6.41
N ILE A 51 -6.89 10.97 -5.91
CA ILE A 51 -6.12 12.14 -6.37
C ILE A 51 -5.69 11.97 -7.82
N ILE A 52 -5.35 10.74 -8.24
CA ILE A 52 -4.99 10.42 -9.63
C ILE A 52 -6.18 10.69 -10.56
N MET A 53 -7.35 10.17 -10.17
CA MET A 53 -8.58 10.38 -10.96
C MET A 53 -8.99 11.85 -11.01
N LYS A 54 -8.86 12.58 -9.91
CA LYS A 54 -9.15 14.03 -9.84
C LYS A 54 -8.24 14.82 -10.77
N ASP A 55 -6.96 14.47 -10.86
CA ASP A 55 -6.03 15.15 -11.76
C ASP A 55 -6.37 14.90 -13.22
N VAL A 56 -6.63 13.63 -13.59
CA VAL A 56 -7.07 13.31 -14.96
C VAL A 56 -8.38 14.05 -15.27
N SER A 57 -9.35 14.06 -14.34
CA SER A 57 -10.61 14.79 -14.49
C SER A 57 -10.37 16.29 -14.74
N LYS A 58 -9.51 16.91 -13.94
CA LYS A 58 -9.20 18.34 -14.03
C LYS A 58 -8.47 18.68 -15.33
N VAL A 59 -7.40 17.97 -15.66
CA VAL A 59 -6.57 18.25 -16.84
C VAL A 59 -7.32 17.96 -18.13
N CYS A 60 -8.04 16.83 -18.18
CA CYS A 60 -8.87 16.47 -19.34
C CYS A 60 -10.21 17.21 -19.38
N SER A 61 -10.58 17.96 -18.34
CA SER A 61 -11.90 18.61 -18.17
C SER A 61 -13.07 17.64 -18.38
N LEU A 62 -12.94 16.40 -17.90
CA LEU A 62 -13.98 15.37 -17.92
C LEU A 62 -14.58 15.24 -16.52
N ASN A 63 -15.85 14.85 -16.45
CA ASN A 63 -16.50 14.59 -15.17
C ASN A 63 -15.87 13.39 -14.45
N PHE A 64 -15.85 13.44 -13.11
CA PHE A 64 -15.23 12.40 -12.31
C PHE A 64 -15.85 11.01 -12.52
N GLU A 65 -17.15 10.93 -12.75
CA GLU A 65 -17.84 9.66 -13.05
C GLU A 65 -17.39 9.06 -14.39
N ILE A 66 -17.19 9.92 -15.40
CA ILE A 66 -16.64 9.50 -16.69
C ILE A 66 -15.21 8.98 -16.52
N ILE A 67 -14.40 9.62 -15.66
CA ILE A 67 -13.04 9.15 -15.37
C ILE A 67 -13.07 7.77 -14.70
N LYS A 68 -14.00 7.51 -13.78
CA LYS A 68 -14.18 6.17 -13.20
C LYS A 68 -14.53 5.12 -14.28
N GLU A 69 -15.44 5.45 -15.20
CA GLU A 69 -15.79 4.59 -16.33
C GLU A 69 -14.56 4.29 -17.19
N ILE A 70 -13.78 5.32 -17.56
CA ILE A 70 -12.54 5.19 -18.33
C ILE A 70 -11.54 4.27 -17.61
N PHE A 71 -11.32 4.45 -16.32
CA PHE A 71 -10.37 3.64 -15.54
C PHE A 71 -10.85 2.20 -15.33
N SER A 72 -12.17 1.95 -15.35
CA SER A 72 -12.69 0.59 -15.25
C SER A 72 -12.58 -0.17 -16.57
N GLU A 73 -12.67 0.51 -17.71
CA GLU A 73 -12.67 -0.10 -19.05
C GLU A 73 -11.28 -0.17 -19.69
N LEU A 74 -10.44 0.88 -19.49
CA LEU A 74 -9.16 1.00 -20.17
C LEU A 74 -7.99 0.61 -19.25
N ASN A 75 -7.05 -0.16 -19.81
CA ASN A 75 -5.85 -0.59 -19.08
C ASN A 75 -4.65 0.30 -19.42
N PHE A 76 -4.40 1.32 -18.62
CA PHE A 76 -3.30 2.25 -18.79
C PHE A 76 -1.92 1.64 -18.48
N SER A 77 -1.86 0.54 -17.73
CA SER A 77 -0.58 -0.13 -17.42
C SER A 77 0.05 -0.84 -18.63
N ASN A 78 -0.73 -1.11 -19.67
CA ASN A 78 -0.31 -1.89 -20.85
C ASN A 78 -0.33 -1.09 -22.14
N ILE A 79 -0.46 0.23 -22.08
CA ILE A 79 -0.44 1.07 -23.29
C ILE A 79 0.95 0.98 -23.92
N ASN A 80 1.02 0.31 -25.10
CA ASN A 80 2.21 0.26 -25.95
C ASN A 80 2.41 1.60 -26.67
N LYS A 81 3.49 1.71 -27.48
CA LYS A 81 3.80 2.96 -28.19
C LYS A 81 2.66 3.36 -29.14
N ASP A 82 2.07 2.42 -29.85
CA ASP A 82 0.99 2.67 -30.82
C ASP A 82 -0.30 3.11 -30.09
N GLY A 83 -0.67 2.42 -29.00
CA GLY A 83 -1.84 2.77 -28.19
C GLY A 83 -1.72 4.15 -27.51
N ARG A 84 -0.51 4.71 -27.34
CA ARG A 84 -0.33 6.08 -26.82
C ARG A 84 -0.84 7.16 -27.78
N GLU A 85 -0.83 6.90 -29.07
CA GLU A 85 -1.33 7.84 -30.11
C GLU A 85 -2.84 7.71 -30.33
N GLU A 86 -3.47 6.68 -29.79
CA GLU A 86 -4.91 6.51 -29.84
C GLU A 86 -5.64 7.61 -29.05
N TYR A 87 -6.83 7.94 -29.52
CA TYR A 87 -7.68 8.93 -28.86
C TYR A 87 -8.77 8.26 -28.03
N LEU A 88 -9.15 8.96 -26.97
CA LEU A 88 -10.28 8.58 -26.15
C LEU A 88 -11.56 8.50 -26.99
N ASP A 89 -12.34 7.43 -26.83
CA ASP A 89 -13.57 7.18 -27.60
C ASP A 89 -14.61 8.29 -27.38
N LYS A 90 -15.39 8.58 -28.42
CA LYS A 90 -16.48 9.57 -28.39
C LYS A 90 -17.53 9.25 -27.33
N LYS A 91 -17.73 7.98 -26.99
CA LYS A 91 -18.70 7.55 -25.98
C LYS A 91 -18.52 8.21 -24.61
N TYR A 92 -17.27 8.61 -24.26
CA TYR A 92 -16.95 9.30 -23.00
C TYR A 92 -17.29 10.79 -22.97
N PHE A 93 -17.80 11.35 -24.09
CA PHE A 93 -18.16 12.77 -24.22
C PHE A 93 -19.68 12.99 -24.31
N LYS A 94 -20.48 12.14 -23.62
CA LYS A 94 -21.97 12.07 -23.74
C LYS A 94 -22.68 13.45 -23.77
N ASP A 95 -22.20 14.39 -22.93
CA ASP A 95 -22.85 15.70 -22.75
C ASP A 95 -21.91 16.87 -23.08
N LYS A 96 -20.80 16.61 -23.76
CA LYS A 96 -19.79 17.63 -24.08
C LYS A 96 -19.33 17.53 -25.52
N VAL A 97 -18.82 18.65 -26.03
CA VAL A 97 -18.16 18.66 -27.34
C VAL A 97 -16.99 17.67 -27.34
N PHE A 98 -16.97 16.79 -28.32
CA PHE A 98 -15.88 15.82 -28.50
C PHE A 98 -14.55 16.55 -28.65
N ARG A 99 -13.57 16.09 -27.88
CA ARG A 99 -12.18 16.57 -27.93
C ARG A 99 -11.24 15.41 -28.17
N LYS A 100 -10.21 15.65 -28.96
CA LYS A 100 -9.16 14.66 -29.22
C LYS A 100 -8.20 14.61 -28.01
N ILE A 101 -8.46 13.70 -27.06
CA ILE A 101 -7.58 13.45 -25.93
C ILE A 101 -6.85 12.14 -26.20
N ARG A 102 -5.51 12.19 -26.28
CA ARG A 102 -4.69 10.99 -26.49
C ARG A 102 -4.63 10.15 -25.20
N LEU A 103 -4.70 8.86 -25.34
CA LEU A 103 -4.53 7.92 -24.21
C LEU A 103 -3.15 8.05 -23.58
N GLY A 104 -2.11 8.30 -24.40
CA GLY A 104 -0.77 8.60 -23.91
C GLY A 104 -0.72 9.79 -22.96
N HIS A 105 -1.46 10.87 -23.24
CA HIS A 105 -1.53 12.04 -22.36
C HIS A 105 -2.16 11.70 -21.00
N ILE A 106 -3.25 10.93 -21.00
CA ILE A 106 -3.86 10.44 -19.75
C ILE A 106 -2.85 9.60 -18.97
N ASN A 107 -2.15 8.69 -19.64
CA ASN A 107 -1.14 7.85 -19.00
C ASN A 107 0.04 8.65 -18.41
N ASP A 108 0.44 9.75 -19.05
CA ASP A 108 1.49 10.64 -18.53
C ASP A 108 1.04 11.34 -17.23
N ILE A 109 -0.22 11.81 -17.17
CA ILE A 109 -0.80 12.39 -15.96
C ILE A 109 -0.81 11.35 -14.83
N ILE A 110 -1.27 10.13 -15.13
CA ILE A 110 -1.29 9.02 -14.17
C ILE A 110 0.12 8.75 -13.65
N THR A 111 1.09 8.60 -14.55
CA THR A 111 2.47 8.25 -14.19
C THR A 111 3.11 9.35 -13.33
N ALA A 112 2.92 10.62 -13.70
CA ALA A 112 3.42 11.75 -12.91
C ALA A 112 2.85 11.74 -11.48
N ARG A 113 1.54 11.51 -11.34
CA ARG A 113 0.90 11.48 -10.02
C ARG A 113 1.29 10.25 -9.22
N VAL A 114 1.42 9.08 -9.83
CA VAL A 114 1.90 7.87 -9.15
C VAL A 114 3.32 8.09 -8.62
N ASN A 115 4.22 8.66 -9.43
CA ASN A 115 5.58 8.98 -9.00
C ASN A 115 5.59 9.95 -7.81
N GLU A 116 4.73 10.96 -7.83
CA GLU A 116 4.60 11.89 -6.71
C GLU A 116 4.10 11.18 -5.44
N LEU A 117 3.07 10.33 -5.54
CA LEU A 117 2.57 9.55 -4.40
C LEU A 117 3.66 8.65 -3.80
N VAL A 118 4.40 7.93 -4.65
CA VAL A 118 5.52 7.10 -4.21
C VAL A 118 6.61 7.94 -3.54
N ASN A 119 6.92 9.10 -4.08
CA ASN A 119 7.89 10.01 -3.48
C ASN A 119 7.45 10.50 -2.10
N LEU A 120 6.19 10.88 -1.94
CA LEU A 120 5.66 11.36 -0.66
C LEU A 120 5.58 10.25 0.39
N ILE A 121 5.12 9.06 0.00
CA ILE A 121 4.94 7.94 0.94
C ILE A 121 6.29 7.32 1.32
N TYR A 122 7.20 7.20 0.38
CA TYR A 122 8.41 6.40 0.53
C TYR A 122 9.70 7.21 0.36
N ASN A 123 9.99 7.74 -0.83
CA ASN A 123 11.31 8.28 -1.16
C ASN A 123 11.70 9.52 -0.34
N ASN A 124 10.76 10.41 -0.08
CA ASN A 124 10.98 11.67 0.65
C ASN A 124 10.55 11.56 2.12
N ASN A 125 10.14 10.39 2.57
CA ASN A 125 9.74 10.19 3.95
C ASN A 125 10.98 10.22 4.86
N ILE A 126 11.11 11.26 5.66
CA ILE A 126 12.27 11.51 6.53
C ILE A 126 12.46 10.36 7.51
N ASN A 127 11.36 9.77 7.99
CA ASN A 127 11.40 8.68 8.96
C ASN A 127 11.94 7.37 8.36
N LEU A 128 11.92 7.24 7.02
CA LEU A 128 12.46 6.08 6.32
C LEU A 128 13.94 6.19 6.01
N LYS A 129 14.51 7.39 5.99
CA LYS A 129 15.90 7.61 5.54
C LYS A 129 16.92 6.74 6.26
N ASN A 130 16.72 6.51 7.56
CA ASN A 130 17.63 5.69 8.36
C ASN A 130 17.48 4.18 8.11
N LEU A 131 16.33 3.75 7.59
CA LEU A 131 16.00 2.35 7.33
C LEU A 131 16.05 2.00 5.84
N GLU A 132 16.18 2.98 4.96
CA GLU A 132 16.05 2.83 3.50
C GLU A 132 17.02 1.77 2.95
N ASN A 133 18.25 1.72 3.44
CA ASN A 133 19.25 0.75 3.02
C ASN A 133 19.00 -0.66 3.56
N GLU A 134 18.21 -0.78 4.63
CA GLU A 134 17.88 -2.05 5.27
C GLU A 134 16.64 -2.69 4.64
N ILE A 135 15.74 -1.88 4.03
CA ILE A 135 14.50 -2.37 3.44
C ILE A 135 14.83 -3.19 2.19
N LYS A 136 14.52 -4.49 2.25
CA LYS A 136 14.74 -5.45 1.15
C LYS A 136 13.47 -5.80 0.40
N GLN A 137 12.32 -5.56 1.02
CA GLN A 137 11.04 -5.99 0.46
C GLN A 137 9.94 -4.97 0.72
N ILE A 138 9.11 -4.73 -0.30
CA ILE A 138 7.92 -3.89 -0.21
C ILE A 138 6.72 -4.73 -0.60
N TYR A 139 5.80 -4.87 0.34
CA TYR A 139 4.47 -5.40 0.09
C TYR A 139 3.51 -4.24 -0.14
N ILE A 140 2.81 -4.24 -1.26
CA ILE A 140 1.80 -3.23 -1.54
C ILE A 140 0.43 -3.86 -1.67
N SER A 141 -0.56 -3.26 -1.04
CA SER A 141 -1.95 -3.64 -1.24
C SER A 141 -2.80 -2.45 -1.66
N PHE A 142 -3.79 -2.74 -2.50
CA PHE A 142 -4.71 -1.75 -3.02
C PHE A 142 -6.13 -2.12 -2.63
N LYS A 143 -6.86 -1.17 -2.04
CA LYS A 143 -8.25 -1.44 -1.60
C LYS A 143 -9.27 -1.40 -2.74
N ASP A 144 -9.00 -0.66 -3.80
CA ASP A 144 -9.91 -0.49 -4.94
C ASP A 144 -9.40 -1.27 -6.17
N VAL A 145 -9.64 -2.58 -6.15
CA VAL A 145 -9.07 -3.55 -7.11
C VAL A 145 -9.44 -3.23 -8.56
N ASN A 146 -10.64 -2.69 -8.82
CA ASN A 146 -11.11 -2.48 -10.19
C ASN A 146 -10.41 -1.31 -10.88
N ILE A 147 -10.16 -0.23 -10.15
CA ILE A 147 -9.48 0.95 -10.69
C ILE A 147 -7.97 0.73 -10.74
N LEU A 148 -7.44 -0.05 -9.81
CA LEU A 148 -6.00 -0.15 -9.56
C LEU A 148 -5.29 -1.27 -10.31
N LYS A 149 -6.01 -2.27 -10.83
CA LYS A 149 -5.43 -3.21 -11.80
C LYS A 149 -4.69 -2.48 -12.93
N ASN A 150 -5.23 -1.34 -13.31
CA ASN A 150 -4.70 -0.51 -14.39
C ASN A 150 -3.54 0.41 -13.96
N LEU A 151 -3.31 0.60 -12.66
CA LEU A 151 -2.22 1.44 -12.13
C LEU A 151 -1.06 0.62 -11.55
N ARG A 152 -1.26 -0.67 -11.32
CA ARG A 152 -0.31 -1.56 -10.68
C ARG A 152 1.11 -1.45 -11.25
N LYS A 153 1.26 -1.55 -12.57
CA LYS A 153 2.56 -1.47 -13.22
C LYS A 153 3.22 -0.09 -13.05
N ASN A 154 2.42 0.97 -13.01
CA ASN A 154 2.94 2.32 -12.81
C ASN A 154 3.52 2.44 -11.40
N PHE A 155 2.83 1.93 -10.37
CA PHE A 155 3.35 1.88 -9.02
C PHE A 155 4.60 1.00 -8.93
N GLN A 156 4.54 -0.22 -9.48
CA GLN A 156 5.68 -1.13 -9.49
C GLN A 156 6.90 -0.49 -10.14
N LYS A 157 6.75 0.16 -11.29
CA LYS A 157 7.83 0.85 -11.98
C LYS A 157 8.42 1.98 -11.14
N SER A 158 7.58 2.76 -10.46
CA SER A 158 8.03 3.87 -9.60
C SER A 158 8.82 3.41 -8.37
N PHE A 159 8.61 2.16 -7.90
CA PHE A 159 9.39 1.56 -6.82
C PHE A 159 10.63 0.81 -7.33
N SER A 160 10.60 0.26 -8.57
CA SER A 160 11.67 -0.61 -9.11
C SER A 160 12.94 0.13 -9.52
N ASP A 161 12.93 1.47 -9.57
CA ASP A 161 14.13 2.27 -9.83
C ASP A 161 15.16 2.16 -8.70
N LYS A 162 14.78 1.58 -7.55
CA LYS A 162 15.69 1.26 -6.45
C LYS A 162 16.25 -0.16 -6.60
N LYS A 163 17.54 -0.24 -6.84
CA LYS A 163 18.27 -1.52 -6.97
C LYS A 163 18.09 -2.37 -5.70
N ASN A 164 17.72 -3.63 -5.88
CA ASN A 164 17.62 -4.68 -4.86
C ASN A 164 16.38 -4.70 -3.95
N ILE A 165 15.31 -3.99 -4.27
CA ILE A 165 14.05 -4.12 -3.53
C ILE A 165 13.13 -5.11 -4.25
N ILE A 166 12.67 -6.13 -3.54
CA ILE A 166 11.64 -7.05 -4.00
C ILE A 166 10.28 -6.38 -3.79
N PHE A 167 9.54 -6.20 -4.88
CA PHE A 167 8.19 -5.64 -4.84
C PHE A 167 7.18 -6.76 -5.00
N GLU A 168 6.34 -6.95 -3.99
CA GLU A 168 5.27 -7.95 -4.00
C GLU A 168 3.91 -7.27 -3.79
N GLU A 169 2.93 -7.62 -4.63
CA GLU A 169 1.57 -7.19 -4.38
C GLU A 169 0.88 -8.19 -3.45
N MET A 170 0.21 -7.65 -2.47
CA MET A 170 -0.61 -8.39 -1.54
C MET A 170 -2.08 -8.03 -1.77
N THR A 171 -2.90 -9.04 -1.95
CA THR A 171 -4.35 -8.84 -2.04
C THR A 171 -4.90 -8.40 -0.68
N GLN A 172 -6.11 -7.81 -0.68
CA GLN A 172 -6.77 -7.46 0.59
C GLN A 172 -7.07 -8.68 1.44
N ASP A 173 -7.46 -9.79 0.80
CA ASP A 173 -7.76 -11.04 1.49
C ASP A 173 -6.50 -11.60 2.14
N GLU A 174 -5.36 -11.54 1.47
CA GLU A 174 -4.07 -11.94 2.05
C GLU A 174 -3.69 -11.06 3.24
N HIS A 175 -3.87 -9.74 3.13
CA HIS A 175 -3.62 -8.83 4.26
C HIS A 175 -4.56 -9.11 5.43
N LEU A 176 -5.85 -9.29 5.18
CA LEU A 176 -6.83 -9.64 6.20
C LEU A 176 -6.52 -11.00 6.85
N ASN A 177 -6.18 -12.00 6.03
CA ASN A 177 -5.81 -13.33 6.51
C ASN A 177 -4.54 -13.29 7.36
N ALA A 178 -3.53 -12.46 7.02
CA ALA A 178 -2.35 -12.25 7.86
C ALA A 178 -2.73 -11.68 9.23
N CYS A 179 -3.66 -10.73 9.27
CA CYS A 179 -4.19 -10.18 10.53
C CYS A 179 -4.96 -11.23 11.34
N LEU A 180 -5.83 -12.02 10.70
CA LEU A 180 -6.60 -13.07 11.36
C LEU A 180 -5.70 -14.18 11.92
N MET A 181 -4.71 -14.64 11.15
CA MET A 181 -3.71 -15.60 11.62
C MET A 181 -2.88 -15.04 12.77
N SER A 182 -2.59 -13.75 12.77
CA SER A 182 -1.90 -13.09 13.87
C SER A 182 -2.74 -13.09 15.14
N ALA A 183 -4.03 -12.79 15.02
CA ALA A 183 -4.97 -12.82 16.13
C ALA A 183 -5.15 -14.24 16.69
N GLU A 184 -5.20 -15.25 15.81
CA GLU A 184 -5.27 -16.66 16.21
C GLU A 184 -4.01 -17.11 16.98
N LEU A 185 -2.82 -16.70 16.51
CA LEU A 185 -1.56 -16.98 17.20
C LEU A 185 -1.51 -16.35 18.59
N ILE A 186 -2.04 -15.12 18.73
CA ILE A 186 -2.15 -14.47 20.05
C ILE A 186 -3.16 -15.19 20.93
N GLY A 187 -4.32 -15.58 20.37
CA GLY A 187 -5.41 -16.23 21.12
C GLY A 187 -5.12 -17.65 21.57
N LYS A 188 -4.31 -18.39 20.81
CA LYS A 188 -3.90 -19.77 21.17
C LYS A 188 -2.78 -19.84 22.21
N GLY A 189 -2.41 -18.70 22.78
CA GLY A 189 -1.37 -18.66 23.80
C GLY A 189 0.01 -18.89 23.19
N TRP A 190 0.53 -17.89 22.59
CA TRP A 190 1.94 -17.77 22.31
C TRP A 190 2.66 -17.69 23.65
N GLU A 191 3.00 -18.85 24.15
CA GLU A 191 3.23 -19.13 25.56
C GLU A 191 4.36 -18.32 26.23
N LYS A 192 5.22 -17.63 25.50
CA LYS A 192 6.40 -17.03 26.13
C LYS A 192 6.67 -15.55 25.86
N GLU A 193 6.00 -14.90 24.91
CA GLU A 193 6.37 -13.53 24.56
C GLU A 193 5.27 -12.49 24.69
N ALA A 194 4.02 -12.88 24.81
CA ALA A 194 2.87 -11.95 24.82
C ALA A 194 2.11 -11.91 26.14
N ILE A 195 2.55 -12.61 27.14
CA ILE A 195 2.04 -12.38 28.48
C ILE A 195 2.79 -11.15 29.00
N PRO A 196 2.17 -9.96 29.07
CA PRO A 196 2.71 -8.92 29.89
C PRO A 196 2.82 -9.57 31.26
N THR A 197 4.00 -9.78 31.76
CA THR A 197 4.21 -10.04 33.17
C THR A 197 3.64 -8.82 33.88
N ILE A 198 2.37 -8.87 34.21
CA ILE A 198 1.82 -7.99 35.22
C ILE A 198 2.60 -8.38 36.44
N GLN A 199 3.72 -7.71 36.65
CA GLN A 199 4.35 -7.65 37.95
C GLN A 199 3.30 -6.97 38.83
N THR A 200 2.43 -7.78 39.41
CA THR A 200 1.71 -7.35 40.58
C THR A 200 2.81 -6.98 41.57
N LYS A 201 3.08 -5.69 41.69
CA LYS A 201 3.90 -5.18 42.79
C LYS A 201 3.21 -5.69 44.05
N LYS A 202 3.68 -6.82 44.58
CA LYS A 202 3.22 -7.30 45.89
C LYS A 202 3.46 -6.15 46.83
N SER A 203 2.42 -5.61 47.38
CA SER A 203 2.48 -4.55 48.38
C SER A 203 3.49 -5.00 49.45
N ILE A 204 4.23 -4.05 50.00
CA ILE A 204 5.18 -4.32 51.10
C ILE A 204 4.48 -5.07 52.24
N ILE A 205 3.21 -4.76 52.48
CA ILE A 205 2.34 -5.42 53.45
C ILE A 205 2.13 -6.92 53.11
N SER A 206 1.92 -7.30 51.86
CA SER A 206 1.76 -8.70 51.44
C SER A 206 3.05 -9.51 51.54
N ARG A 207 4.22 -8.86 51.52
CA ARG A 207 5.51 -9.50 51.76
C ARG A 207 5.73 -9.81 53.22
N ILE A 208 5.25 -8.94 54.14
CA ILE A 208 5.35 -9.14 55.56
C ILE A 208 4.44 -10.30 56.00
N PHE A 209 3.22 -10.42 55.49
CA PHE A 209 2.30 -11.50 55.82
C PHE A 209 2.64 -12.85 55.19
N SER A 210 3.60 -12.95 54.29
CA SER A 210 4.09 -14.22 53.73
C SER A 210 5.29 -14.79 54.50
N ILE A 211 5.72 -14.16 55.59
CA ILE A 211 6.86 -14.57 56.46
C ILE A 211 6.34 -15.19 57.79
N PHE A 212 5.07 -15.06 58.05
CA PHE A 212 4.37 -15.73 59.14
C PHE A 212 3.44 -16.78 58.58
#